data_0329bf6fd857731e6dbf399358a87d67
#
_entry.id   0329bf6fd857731e6dbf399358a87d67
#
_cell.length_a   1.000
_cell.length_b   1.000
_cell.length_c   1.000
_cell.angle_alpha   90.00
_cell.angle_beta   90.00
_cell.angle_gamma   90.00
#
_symmetry.space_group_name_H-M   'P 1'
#
loop_
_entity.id
_entity.type
_entity.pdbx_description
1 polymer ?
#
loop_
_entity_poly.entity_id
_entity_poly.type
_entity_poly.pdbx_seq_one_letter_code
_entity_poly.pdbx_strand_id
1 'polypeptide(L)'
;MLVSFFLALIFIFVAIASENSIINILPEAFIVFTISLIREIVKDVEDYPGDKKYNINTTAVFFGIRKTIFISCFLILVFCIQCAYFINYDLLKYYTLSLILLIFLPLFYLLYFLINKPSISSCSEGAGLLKKVIVLGLLIIYIM
;
A
#
# COMPACT_ATOMS: atom_id res chain seq x y z
N MET A 1 8.67 6.77 -3.73
CA MET A 1 7.81 7.11 -4.89
C MET A 1 8.25 6.44 -6.19
N LEU A 2 9.54 6.44 -6.53
CA LEU A 2 10.02 5.77 -7.75
C LEU A 2 9.77 4.26 -7.76
N VAL A 3 9.98 3.58 -6.64
CA VAL A 3 9.79 2.12 -6.54
C VAL A 3 8.34 1.74 -6.76
N SER A 4 7.38 2.47 -6.17
CA SER A 4 5.94 2.24 -6.36
C SER A 4 5.54 2.40 -7.83
N PHE A 5 6.11 3.40 -8.51
CA PHE A 5 5.86 3.63 -9.92
C PHE A 5 6.41 2.50 -10.80
N PHE A 6 7.65 2.05 -10.54
CA PHE A 6 8.24 0.93 -11.27
C PHE A 6 7.45 -0.37 -11.07
N LEU A 7 6.96 -0.64 -9.86
CA LEU A 7 6.13 -1.82 -9.60
C LEU A 7 4.83 -1.79 -10.41
N ALA A 8 4.17 -0.63 -10.50
CA ALA A 8 2.98 -0.50 -11.35
C ALA A 8 3.30 -0.68 -12.85
N LEU A 9 4.43 -0.16 -13.32
CA LEU A 9 4.88 -0.34 -14.71
C LEU A 9 5.12 -1.80 -15.08
N ILE A 10 5.57 -2.64 -14.13
CA ILE A 10 5.75 -4.07 -14.37
C ILE A 10 4.42 -4.72 -14.76
N PHE A 11 3.31 -4.37 -14.10
CA PHE A 11 1.98 -4.89 -14.45
C PHE A 11 1.54 -4.47 -15.84
N ILE A 12 1.80 -3.21 -16.22
CA ILE A 12 1.51 -2.71 -17.58
C ILE A 12 2.37 -3.44 -18.62
N PHE A 13 3.65 -3.66 -18.31
CA PHE A 13 4.56 -4.39 -19.19
C PHE A 13 4.10 -5.85 -19.41
N VAL A 14 3.68 -6.53 -18.34
CA VAL A 14 3.14 -7.89 -18.41
C VAL A 14 1.87 -7.92 -19.27
N ALA A 15 1.00 -6.90 -19.15
CA ALA A 15 -0.20 -6.78 -19.99
C ALA A 15 0.16 -6.73 -21.49
N ILE A 16 1.12 -5.89 -21.84
CA ILE A 16 1.59 -5.74 -23.23
C ILE A 16 2.22 -7.06 -23.72
N ALA A 17 3.04 -7.70 -22.91
CA ALA A 17 3.74 -8.93 -23.27
C ALA A 17 2.80 -10.14 -23.44
N SER A 18 1.66 -10.15 -22.73
CA SER A 18 0.63 -11.21 -22.81
C SER A 18 -0.48 -10.91 -23.81
N GLU A 19 -0.34 -9.87 -24.63
CA GLU A 19 -1.35 -9.42 -25.60
C GLU A 19 -2.73 -9.08 -24.98
N ASN A 20 -2.75 -8.85 -23.66
CA ASN A 20 -3.97 -8.47 -22.95
C ASN A 20 -4.24 -6.97 -23.10
N SER A 21 -5.52 -6.60 -23.02
CA SER A 21 -5.90 -5.18 -23.00
C SER A 21 -5.34 -4.48 -21.78
N ILE A 22 -4.57 -3.41 -21.99
CA ILE A 22 -4.00 -2.59 -20.92
C ILE A 22 -5.10 -2.06 -19.99
N ILE A 23 -6.29 -1.75 -20.52
CA ILE A 23 -7.41 -1.22 -19.76
C ILE A 23 -7.86 -2.19 -18.66
N ASN A 24 -7.78 -3.50 -18.91
CA ASN A 24 -8.21 -4.51 -17.95
C ASN A 24 -7.22 -4.65 -16.76
N ILE A 25 -5.93 -4.32 -16.97
CA ILE A 25 -4.87 -4.48 -15.96
C ILE A 25 -4.55 -3.15 -15.23
N LEU A 26 -5.03 -2.02 -15.78
CA LEU A 26 -4.86 -0.72 -15.13
C LEU A 26 -5.32 -0.69 -13.66
N PRO A 27 -6.48 -1.27 -13.32
CA PRO A 27 -6.95 -1.27 -11.95
C PRO A 27 -6.01 -2.01 -10.98
N GLU A 28 -5.50 -3.19 -11.37
CA GLU A 28 -4.55 -3.97 -10.56
C GLU A 28 -3.22 -3.22 -10.39
N ALA A 29 -2.72 -2.62 -11.48
CA ALA A 29 -1.53 -1.79 -11.44
C ALA A 29 -1.71 -0.60 -10.47
N PHE A 30 -2.90 -0.02 -10.42
CA PHE A 30 -3.21 1.09 -9.51
C PHE A 30 -3.29 0.66 -8.04
N ILE A 31 -3.83 -0.53 -7.75
CA ILE A 31 -3.80 -1.14 -6.42
C ILE A 31 -2.37 -1.37 -5.95
N VAL A 32 -1.53 -1.98 -6.79
CA VAL A 32 -0.12 -2.24 -6.46
C VAL A 32 0.65 -0.94 -6.26
N PHE A 33 0.40 0.06 -7.09
CA PHE A 33 0.97 1.39 -6.91
C PHE A 33 0.61 1.98 -5.54
N THR A 34 -0.67 1.98 -5.19
CA THR A 34 -1.16 2.61 -3.96
C THR A 34 -0.60 1.93 -2.71
N ILE A 35 -0.63 0.59 -2.62
CA ILE A 35 -0.12 -0.13 -1.44
C ILE A 35 1.40 0.03 -1.30
N SER A 36 2.14 0.04 -2.41
CA SER A 36 3.59 0.27 -2.42
C SER A 36 3.92 1.69 -1.98
N LEU A 37 3.14 2.68 -2.42
CA LEU A 37 3.30 4.08 -2.05
C LEU A 37 3.05 4.29 -0.55
N ILE A 38 2.00 3.68 0.01
CA ILE A 38 1.73 3.70 1.46
C ILE A 38 2.94 3.17 2.22
N ARG A 39 3.50 2.04 1.79
CA ARG A 39 4.66 1.43 2.43
C ARG A 39 5.90 2.33 2.36
N GLU A 40 6.17 2.96 1.22
CA GLU A 40 7.29 3.91 1.08
C GLU A 40 7.13 5.08 2.04
N ILE A 41 5.95 5.70 2.10
CA ILE A 41 5.70 6.87 2.95
C ILE A 41 5.78 6.51 4.44
N VAL A 42 5.25 5.35 4.84
CA VAL A 42 5.36 4.86 6.23
C VAL A 42 6.82 4.60 6.59
N LYS A 43 7.60 4.05 5.65
CA LYS A 43 9.02 3.81 5.84
C LYS A 43 9.83 5.11 5.93
N ASP A 44 9.50 6.14 5.17
CA ASP A 44 10.13 7.46 5.29
C ASP A 44 9.99 8.05 6.71
N VAL A 45 8.88 7.73 7.41
CA VAL A 45 8.71 8.14 8.81
C VAL A 45 9.58 7.30 9.75
N GLU A 46 9.72 6.00 9.49
CA GLU A 46 10.61 5.12 10.24
C GLU A 46 12.06 5.61 10.15
N ASP A 47 12.51 5.92 8.92
CA ASP A 47 13.88 6.31 8.61
C ASP A 47 14.17 7.81 8.92
N TYR A 48 13.16 8.59 9.35
CA TYR A 48 13.25 10.05 9.58
C TYR A 48 14.47 10.50 10.38
N PRO A 49 14.90 9.85 11.49
CA PRO A 49 16.07 10.30 12.24
C PRO A 49 17.36 10.23 11.44
N GLY A 50 17.51 9.18 10.63
CA GLY A 50 18.66 8.98 9.73
C GLY A 50 18.64 9.97 8.57
N ASP A 51 17.50 10.06 7.89
CA ASP A 51 17.33 10.93 6.72
C ASP A 51 17.58 12.39 7.05
N LYS A 52 17.08 12.84 8.21
CA LYS A 52 17.33 14.20 8.69
C LYS A 52 18.80 14.45 9.00
N LYS A 53 19.51 13.47 9.58
CA LYS A 53 20.93 13.58 9.91
C LYS A 53 21.80 13.70 8.64
N TYR A 54 21.43 13.01 7.58
CA TYR A 54 22.17 12.98 6.32
C TYR A 54 21.63 13.94 5.24
N ASN A 55 20.67 14.81 5.60
CA ASN A 55 20.00 15.76 4.69
C ASN A 55 19.37 15.07 3.45
N ILE A 56 18.83 13.88 3.63
CA ILE A 56 18.11 13.16 2.58
C ILE A 56 16.68 13.71 2.49
N ASN A 57 16.27 14.20 1.32
CA ASN A 57 14.94 14.76 1.09
C ASN A 57 13.90 13.64 0.93
N THR A 58 13.32 13.19 2.04
CA THR A 58 12.18 12.26 2.04
C THR A 58 10.88 12.97 2.36
N THR A 59 9.74 12.30 2.15
CA THR A 59 8.42 12.89 2.44
C THR A 59 8.31 13.29 3.93
N ALA A 60 8.87 12.49 4.83
CA ALA A 60 8.85 12.77 6.25
C ALA A 60 9.73 13.95 6.64
N VAL A 61 10.88 14.14 5.98
CA VAL A 61 11.77 15.28 6.20
C VAL A 61 11.14 16.58 5.69
N PHE A 62 10.46 16.51 4.53
CA PHE A 62 9.86 17.70 3.91
C PHE A 62 8.56 18.16 4.61
N PHE A 63 7.63 17.26 4.89
CA PHE A 63 6.31 17.59 5.46
C PHE A 63 6.27 17.49 6.99
N GLY A 64 7.23 16.79 7.60
CA GLY A 64 7.25 16.47 9.01
C GLY A 64 6.41 15.20 9.32
N ILE A 65 6.75 14.53 10.45
CA ILE A 65 6.20 13.21 10.83
C ILE A 65 4.67 13.20 10.86
N ARG A 66 4.02 14.17 11.52
CA ARG A 66 2.55 14.17 11.69
C ARG A 66 1.80 14.27 10.37
N LYS A 67 2.23 15.18 9.48
CA LYS A 67 1.58 15.35 8.17
C LYS A 67 1.79 14.13 7.28
N THR A 68 2.98 13.52 7.31
CA THR A 68 3.29 12.31 6.56
C THR A 68 2.44 11.14 7.02
N ILE A 69 2.24 10.96 8.32
CA ILE A 69 1.32 9.95 8.86
C ILE A 69 -0.12 10.21 8.39
N PHE A 70 -0.58 11.46 8.40
CA PHE A 70 -1.92 11.79 7.90
C PHE A 70 -2.08 11.47 6.42
N ILE A 71 -1.08 11.75 5.59
CA ILE A 71 -1.06 11.36 4.16
C ILE A 71 -1.13 9.84 4.02
N SER A 72 -0.39 9.08 4.83
CA SER A 72 -0.45 7.61 4.83
C SER A 72 -1.85 7.09 5.18
N CYS A 73 -2.49 7.66 6.22
CA CYS A 73 -3.86 7.29 6.59
C CYS A 73 -4.86 7.56 5.47
N PHE A 74 -4.75 8.71 4.80
CA PHE A 74 -5.59 9.03 3.64
C PHE A 74 -5.40 8.02 2.49
N LEU A 75 -4.16 7.66 2.17
CA LEU A 75 -3.87 6.66 1.15
C LEU A 75 -4.39 5.27 1.52
N ILE A 76 -4.36 4.88 2.79
CA ILE A 76 -4.97 3.62 3.26
C ILE A 76 -6.48 3.63 2.99
N LEU A 77 -7.17 4.74 3.24
CA LEU A 77 -8.60 4.86 2.93
C LEU A 77 -8.86 4.75 1.43
N VAL A 78 -8.06 5.42 0.60
CA VAL A 78 -8.15 5.31 -0.88
C VAL A 78 -7.95 3.86 -1.32
N PHE A 79 -6.95 3.17 -0.77
CA PHE A 79 -6.71 1.76 -1.05
C PHE A 79 -7.90 0.86 -0.66
N CYS A 80 -8.50 1.10 0.50
CA CYS A 80 -9.70 0.36 0.92
C CYS A 80 -10.88 0.56 -0.04
N ILE A 81 -11.07 1.79 -0.55
CA ILE A 81 -12.12 2.09 -1.53
C ILE A 81 -11.83 1.36 -2.86
N GLN A 82 -10.58 1.37 -3.32
CA GLN A 82 -10.17 0.63 -4.52
C GLN A 82 -10.48 -0.87 -4.38
N CYS A 83 -10.05 -1.50 -3.28
CA CYS A 83 -10.34 -2.91 -3.02
C CYS A 83 -11.85 -3.19 -2.94
N ALA A 84 -12.63 -2.33 -2.28
CA ALA A 84 -14.09 -2.49 -2.19
C ALA A 84 -14.77 -2.42 -3.57
N TYR A 85 -14.27 -1.57 -4.47
CA TYR A 85 -14.76 -1.51 -5.85
C TYR A 85 -14.54 -2.83 -6.59
N PHE A 86 -13.39 -3.47 -6.40
CA PHE A 86 -13.05 -4.76 -7.03
C PHE A 86 -13.87 -5.94 -6.50
N ILE A 87 -14.30 -5.90 -5.24
CA ILE A 87 -15.14 -6.96 -4.65
C ILE A 87 -16.50 -7.09 -5.37
N ASN A 88 -16.99 -6.02 -5.98
CA ASN A 88 -18.27 -6.02 -6.72
C ASN A 88 -18.18 -6.71 -8.11
N TYR A 89 -16.99 -7.00 -8.61
CA TYR A 89 -16.82 -7.80 -9.83
C TYR A 89 -16.90 -9.28 -9.48
N ASP A 90 -17.74 -10.04 -10.19
CA ASP A 90 -18.13 -11.44 -9.90
C ASP A 90 -16.98 -12.45 -9.71
N LEU A 91 -15.80 -12.14 -10.19
CA LEU A 91 -14.60 -12.98 -10.06
C LEU A 91 -14.12 -13.18 -8.62
N LEU A 92 -14.46 -12.27 -7.70
CA LEU A 92 -13.96 -12.25 -6.31
C LEU A 92 -14.94 -12.82 -5.28
N LYS A 93 -16.13 -13.27 -5.70
CA LYS A 93 -17.21 -13.67 -4.79
C LYS A 93 -16.83 -14.77 -3.79
N TYR A 94 -15.99 -15.71 -4.20
CA TYR A 94 -15.51 -16.81 -3.33
C TYR A 94 -14.36 -16.43 -2.41
N TYR A 95 -13.61 -15.39 -2.76
CA TYR A 95 -12.42 -14.94 -2.02
C TYR A 95 -12.65 -13.67 -1.19
N THR A 96 -13.88 -13.12 -1.20
CA THR A 96 -14.22 -11.90 -0.45
C THR A 96 -13.94 -12.01 1.04
N LEU A 97 -14.22 -13.16 1.64
CA LEU A 97 -13.98 -13.39 3.06
C LEU A 97 -12.48 -13.38 3.39
N SER A 98 -11.66 -14.03 2.54
CA SER A 98 -10.19 -14.05 2.72
C SER A 98 -9.57 -12.68 2.51
N LEU A 99 -10.05 -11.91 1.53
CA LEU A 99 -9.63 -10.53 1.31
C LEU A 99 -9.97 -9.63 2.50
N ILE A 100 -11.19 -9.72 3.02
CA ILE A 100 -11.62 -8.94 4.18
C ILE A 100 -10.75 -9.27 5.39
N LEU A 101 -10.56 -10.54 5.72
CA LEU A 101 -9.81 -10.95 6.90
C LEU A 101 -8.30 -10.67 6.77
N LEU A 102 -7.70 -10.97 5.62
CA LEU A 102 -6.24 -10.92 5.45
C LEU A 102 -5.71 -9.55 5.06
N ILE A 103 -6.51 -8.72 4.40
CA ILE A 103 -6.09 -7.40 3.90
C ILE A 103 -6.73 -6.27 4.70
N PHE A 104 -8.05 -6.23 4.80
CA PHE A 104 -8.74 -5.10 5.43
C PHE A 104 -8.52 -5.03 6.94
N LEU A 105 -8.55 -6.17 7.65
CA LEU A 105 -8.42 -6.19 9.11
C LEU A 105 -7.04 -5.66 9.56
N PRO A 106 -5.89 -6.09 8.99
CA PRO A 106 -4.60 -5.52 9.31
C PRO A 106 -4.47 -4.03 8.92
N LEU A 107 -5.10 -3.60 7.81
CA LEU A 107 -5.05 -2.20 7.39
C LEU A 107 -5.87 -1.30 8.31
N PHE A 108 -7.05 -1.71 8.75
CA PHE A 108 -7.84 -0.99 9.75
C PHE A 108 -7.12 -0.91 11.09
N TYR A 109 -6.47 -2.01 11.51
CA TYR A 109 -5.63 -2.01 12.71
C TYR A 109 -4.48 -1.01 12.57
N LEU A 110 -3.79 -1.00 11.44
CA LEU A 110 -2.73 -0.04 11.14
C LEU A 110 -3.23 1.40 11.18
N LEU A 111 -4.37 1.68 10.56
CA LEU A 111 -4.98 3.00 10.53
C LEU A 111 -5.32 3.48 11.94
N TYR A 112 -5.98 2.64 12.73
CA TYR A 112 -6.29 2.92 14.14
C TYR A 112 -5.03 3.21 14.95
N PHE A 113 -3.98 2.42 14.74
CA PHE A 113 -2.72 2.53 15.46
C PHE A 113 -1.96 3.82 15.10
N LEU A 114 -1.90 4.18 13.81
CA LEU A 114 -1.25 5.41 13.34
C LEU A 114 -1.98 6.68 13.81
N ILE A 115 -3.31 6.65 13.89
CA ILE A 115 -4.10 7.81 14.35
C ILE A 115 -3.91 8.01 15.85
N ASN A 116 -3.97 6.95 16.66
CA ASN A 116 -3.91 7.07 18.12
C ASN A 116 -2.50 7.32 18.66
N LYS A 117 -1.48 6.79 17.99
CA LYS A 117 -0.08 6.96 18.41
C LYS A 117 0.81 7.35 17.23
N PRO A 118 0.74 8.60 16.75
CA PRO A 118 1.57 9.06 15.64
C PRO A 118 3.04 9.19 16.07
N SER A 119 3.79 8.09 15.97
CA SER A 119 5.20 8.03 16.37
C SER A 119 6.03 7.23 15.36
N ILE A 120 7.35 7.37 15.44
CA ILE A 120 8.29 6.61 14.60
C ILE A 120 8.16 5.11 14.88
N SER A 121 8.01 4.71 16.15
CA SER A 121 7.83 3.29 16.51
C SER A 121 6.55 2.69 15.92
N SER A 122 5.46 3.46 15.89
CA SER A 122 4.21 3.02 15.25
C SER A 122 4.37 2.81 13.74
N CYS A 123 5.18 3.64 13.09
CA CYS A 123 5.46 3.48 11.66
C CYS A 123 6.36 2.28 11.39
N SER A 124 7.32 1.96 12.27
CA SER A 124 8.15 0.77 12.14
C SER A 124 7.33 -0.52 12.22
N GLU A 125 6.44 -0.63 13.22
CA GLU A 125 5.50 -1.75 13.30
C GLU A 125 4.56 -1.79 12.09
N GLY A 126 4.08 -0.63 11.65
CA GLY A 126 3.24 -0.46 10.47
C GLY A 126 3.90 -0.90 9.17
N ALA A 127 5.17 -0.57 8.96
CA ALA A 127 5.94 -1.01 7.80
C ALA A 127 6.06 -2.56 7.76
N GLY A 128 6.25 -3.18 8.92
CA GLY A 128 6.26 -4.64 9.07
C GLY A 128 4.92 -5.28 8.73
N LEU A 129 3.80 -4.69 9.17
CA LEU A 129 2.45 -5.15 8.84
C LEU A 129 2.15 -5.00 7.34
N LEU A 130 2.48 -3.87 6.73
CA LEU A 130 2.28 -3.64 5.30
C LEU A 130 3.05 -4.65 4.44
N LYS A 131 4.27 -5.02 4.84
CA LYS A 131 5.04 -6.08 4.17
C LYS A 131 4.28 -7.42 4.20
N LYS A 132 3.69 -7.80 5.34
CA LYS A 132 2.89 -9.02 5.46
C LYS A 132 1.63 -8.95 4.60
N VAL A 133 0.92 -7.83 4.60
CA VAL A 133 -0.28 -7.61 3.78
C VAL A 133 0.03 -7.75 2.28
N ILE A 134 1.15 -7.19 1.80
CA ILE A 134 1.57 -7.32 0.41
C ILE A 134 1.84 -8.79 0.05
N VAL A 135 2.56 -9.52 0.89
CA VAL A 135 2.85 -10.95 0.65
C VAL A 135 1.57 -11.77 0.65
N LEU A 136 0.66 -11.54 1.60
CA LEU A 136 -0.62 -12.24 1.66
C LEU A 136 -1.51 -11.90 0.44
N GLY A 137 -1.52 -10.65 0.01
CA GLY A 137 -2.22 -10.23 -1.20
C GLY A 137 -1.73 -10.95 -2.46
N LEU A 138 -0.41 -11.07 -2.61
CA LEU A 138 0.19 -11.84 -3.72
C LEU A 138 -0.16 -13.33 -3.67
N LEU A 139 -0.19 -13.92 -2.47
CA LEU A 139 -0.60 -15.32 -2.30
C LEU A 139 -2.06 -15.54 -2.69
N ILE A 140 -2.96 -14.61 -2.35
CA ILE A 140 -4.37 -14.67 -2.75
C ILE A 140 -4.50 -14.62 -4.27
N ILE A 141 -3.79 -13.72 -4.94
CA ILE A 141 -3.78 -13.61 -6.41
C ILE A 141 -3.24 -14.88 -7.06
N TYR A 142 -2.22 -15.51 -6.47
CA TYR A 142 -1.64 -16.74 -7.01
C TYR A 142 -2.58 -17.96 -6.90
N ILE A 143 -3.45 -17.99 -5.88
CA ILE A 143 -4.40 -19.09 -5.64
C ILE A 143 -5.67 -18.92 -6.51
N MET A 144 -5.96 -17.70 -6.97
CA MET A 144 -7.06 -17.39 -7.88
C MET A 144 -6.80 -17.87 -9.30
#